data_14ce84614be5d64f593ddbaf3ea88137
#
_entry.id   14ce84614be5d64f593ddbaf3ea88137
#
_cell.length_a   1.000
_cell.length_b   1.000
_cell.length_c   1.000
_cell.angle_alpha   90.00
_cell.angle_beta   90.00
_cell.angle_gamma   90.00
#
_symmetry.space_group_name_H-M   'P 1'
#
loop_
_entity.id
_entity.type
_entity.pdbx_description
1 polymer ?
#
loop_
_entity_poly.entity_id
_entity_poly.type
_entity_poly.pdbx_seq_one_letter_code
_entity_poly.pdbx_strand_id
1 'polypeptide(L)'
;MVNPDIIIFDPLINYALFLHTLPAIKKNNISLSEGKHNMIGLNAPQGFLNISCPGSNQYNDLNIIVRKNGKSETLNLQKNGTKVKYLVGKYDLEILSIPRVYIEDVQIDQSTTTNIEIPRPGIANFSLASSGFGSLYIETADTIQWIYNLDQTETRQSLIMQPGNYRAVYRAKNTKQTIYTIDKRFTIKSGSSQKIILY
;
A
#
# COMPACT_ATOMS: atom_id res chain seq x y z
N MET A 1 37.27 -26.59 -21.21
CA MET A 1 36.87 -25.47 -20.32
C MET A 1 35.74 -24.73 -21.00
N VAL A 2 34.51 -24.85 -20.53
CA VAL A 2 33.35 -24.16 -21.14
C VAL A 2 33.47 -22.70 -20.73
N ASN A 3 33.43 -21.77 -21.70
CA ASN A 3 33.40 -20.33 -21.41
C ASN A 3 32.10 -20.04 -20.67
N PRO A 4 32.13 -19.49 -19.43
CA PRO A 4 30.93 -19.26 -18.65
C PRO A 4 29.97 -18.21 -19.28
N ASP A 5 30.42 -17.45 -20.26
CA ASP A 5 29.63 -16.44 -20.97
C ASP A 5 28.93 -16.98 -22.24
N ILE A 6 29.11 -18.28 -22.56
CA ILE A 6 28.46 -18.92 -23.72
C ILE A 6 27.29 -19.79 -23.24
N ILE A 7 26.09 -19.37 -23.56
CA ILE A 7 24.87 -20.17 -23.36
C ILE A 7 24.59 -20.92 -24.63
N ILE A 8 24.55 -22.26 -24.55
CA ILE A 8 24.22 -23.14 -25.70
C ILE A 8 22.71 -23.40 -25.69
N PHE A 9 22.06 -23.12 -26.80
CA PHE A 9 20.64 -23.40 -27.01
C PHE A 9 20.46 -24.58 -27.96
N ASP A 10 19.49 -25.46 -27.66
CA ASP A 10 19.06 -26.54 -28.53
C ASP A 10 18.03 -25.99 -29.54
N PRO A 11 18.30 -25.98 -30.86
CA PRO A 11 17.35 -25.43 -31.84
C PRO A 11 16.12 -26.33 -32.05
N LEU A 12 16.11 -27.55 -31.53
CA LEU A 12 14.99 -28.50 -31.69
C LEU A 12 13.85 -28.26 -30.66
N ILE A 13 14.08 -27.47 -29.64
CA ILE A 13 13.08 -27.20 -28.60
C ILE A 13 12.53 -25.77 -28.67
N ASN A 14 11.32 -25.59 -28.16
CA ASN A 14 10.72 -24.27 -28.00
C ASN A 14 11.07 -23.67 -26.65
N TYR A 15 11.38 -22.39 -26.66
CA TYR A 15 11.75 -21.63 -25.46
C TYR A 15 10.62 -20.73 -24.99
N ALA A 16 10.63 -20.40 -23.72
CA ALA A 16 9.86 -19.30 -23.13
C ALA A 16 10.80 -18.19 -22.66
N LEU A 17 10.53 -16.97 -23.05
CA LEU A 17 11.25 -15.78 -22.61
C LEU A 17 10.43 -15.04 -21.55
N PHE A 18 11.05 -14.79 -20.41
CA PHE A 18 10.50 -13.98 -19.36
C PHE A 18 11.26 -12.66 -19.28
N LEU A 19 10.54 -11.55 -19.41
CA LEU A 19 11.05 -10.23 -19.14
C LEU A 19 10.58 -9.80 -17.75
N HIS A 20 11.52 -9.59 -16.84
CA HIS A 20 11.26 -9.18 -15.45
C HIS A 20 10.85 -7.71 -15.37
N THR A 21 9.65 -7.41 -15.86
CA THR A 21 8.96 -6.13 -15.73
C THR A 21 7.85 -6.24 -14.68
N LEU A 22 7.20 -5.13 -14.34
CA LEU A 22 6.00 -5.09 -13.50
C LEU A 22 4.80 -4.56 -14.33
N PRO A 23 3.83 -5.43 -14.68
CA PRO A 23 3.83 -6.89 -14.57
C PRO A 23 4.88 -7.57 -15.48
N ALA A 24 5.24 -8.81 -15.16
CA ALA A 24 6.17 -9.57 -15.99
C ALA A 24 5.56 -9.90 -17.37
N ILE A 25 6.39 -9.84 -18.42
CA ILE A 25 6.00 -10.25 -19.77
C ILE A 25 6.56 -11.64 -20.02
N LYS A 26 5.68 -12.54 -20.49
CA LYS A 26 6.04 -13.88 -20.91
C LYS A 26 5.74 -14.06 -22.40
N LYS A 27 6.73 -14.50 -23.18
CA LYS A 27 6.56 -14.92 -24.57
C LYS A 27 6.91 -16.40 -24.68
N ASN A 28 5.93 -17.21 -25.03
CA ASN A 28 6.09 -18.66 -25.19
C ASN A 28 6.36 -19.02 -26.66
N ASN A 29 6.72 -20.28 -26.88
CA ASN A 29 6.86 -20.88 -28.22
C ASN A 29 7.88 -20.15 -29.12
N ILE A 30 9.02 -19.79 -28.54
CA ILE A 30 10.13 -19.21 -29.30
C ILE A 30 10.95 -20.36 -29.87
N SER A 31 10.97 -20.48 -31.20
CA SER A 31 11.84 -21.39 -31.93
C SER A 31 13.08 -20.64 -32.39
N LEU A 32 14.22 -21.30 -32.31
CA LEU A 32 15.50 -20.80 -32.79
C LEU A 32 15.91 -21.50 -34.07
N SER A 33 16.47 -20.75 -35.01
CA SER A 33 17.01 -21.32 -36.25
C SER A 33 18.49 -21.61 -36.06
N GLU A 34 18.90 -22.83 -36.33
CA GLU A 34 20.30 -23.24 -36.28
C GLU A 34 21.16 -22.47 -37.30
N GLY A 35 22.38 -22.13 -36.92
CA GLY A 35 23.33 -21.42 -37.76
C GLY A 35 22.94 -20.01 -38.21
N LYS A 36 21.87 -19.45 -37.62
CA LYS A 36 21.38 -18.10 -37.94
C LYS A 36 21.42 -17.17 -36.71
N HIS A 37 21.56 -15.89 -36.98
CA HIS A 37 21.32 -14.88 -35.93
C HIS A 37 19.81 -14.80 -35.67
N ASN A 38 19.41 -15.14 -34.43
CA ASN A 38 18.00 -15.10 -33.99
C ASN A 38 17.75 -13.79 -33.24
N MET A 39 16.82 -12.96 -33.72
CA MET A 39 16.41 -11.71 -33.06
C MET A 39 14.99 -11.84 -32.51
N ILE A 40 14.84 -11.64 -31.22
CA ILE A 40 13.54 -11.72 -30.53
C ILE A 40 13.16 -10.34 -30.01
N GLY A 41 12.19 -9.71 -30.65
CA GLY A 41 11.64 -8.43 -30.21
C GLY A 41 10.52 -8.62 -29.16
N LEU A 42 10.57 -7.81 -28.11
CA LEU A 42 9.48 -7.66 -27.14
C LEU A 42 9.13 -6.16 -27.00
N ASN A 43 7.84 -5.88 -27.03
CA ASN A 43 7.34 -4.53 -26.73
C ASN A 43 7.07 -4.43 -25.23
N ALA A 44 7.83 -3.56 -24.53
CA ALA A 44 7.75 -3.38 -23.08
C ALA A 44 7.86 -1.89 -22.72
N PRO A 45 6.91 -1.04 -23.15
CA PRO A 45 6.94 0.37 -22.81
C PRO A 45 6.75 0.51 -21.29
N GLN A 46 7.58 1.33 -20.66
CA GLN A 46 7.61 1.50 -19.21
C GLN A 46 7.63 2.97 -18.81
N GLY A 47 7.02 3.27 -17.66
CA GLY A 47 7.13 4.52 -16.95
C GLY A 47 7.42 4.28 -15.48
N PHE A 48 7.44 5.34 -14.68
CA PHE A 48 7.73 5.28 -13.27
C PHE A 48 6.50 5.69 -12.45
N LEU A 49 6.30 5.01 -11.33
CA LEU A 49 5.40 5.41 -10.26
C LEU A 49 6.23 5.84 -9.06
N ASN A 50 6.05 7.08 -8.63
CA ASN A 50 6.65 7.64 -7.43
C ASN A 50 5.52 7.95 -6.44
N ILE A 51 5.59 7.38 -5.24
CA ILE A 51 4.59 7.60 -4.19
C ILE A 51 5.31 8.21 -3.00
N SER A 52 4.84 9.38 -2.55
CA SER A 52 5.50 10.13 -1.47
C SER A 52 4.49 10.75 -0.52
N CYS A 53 4.92 10.94 0.72
CA CYS A 53 4.20 11.71 1.73
C CYS A 53 5.02 12.96 2.04
N PRO A 54 4.47 14.17 1.88
CA PRO A 54 5.22 15.41 2.09
C PRO A 54 5.51 15.66 3.59
N GLY A 55 6.61 16.37 3.83
CA GLY A 55 7.05 16.77 5.17
C GLY A 55 7.86 15.71 5.90
N SER A 56 8.03 15.86 7.23
CA SER A 56 8.71 14.86 8.06
C SER A 56 7.91 13.54 8.00
N ASN A 57 8.58 12.50 7.54
CA ASN A 57 7.95 11.22 7.34
C ASN A 57 7.64 10.53 8.68
N GLN A 58 6.39 10.60 9.11
CA GLN A 58 5.92 9.87 10.28
C GLN A 58 5.68 8.39 9.95
N TYR A 59 5.54 8.05 8.67
CA TYR A 59 5.41 6.68 8.17
C TYR A 59 6.78 6.09 7.86
N ASN A 60 7.45 5.50 8.85
CA ASN A 60 8.79 4.90 8.65
C ASN A 60 8.76 3.73 7.65
N ASP A 61 7.68 2.95 7.62
CA ASP A 61 7.53 1.75 6.80
C ASP A 61 6.13 1.63 6.16
N LEU A 62 5.62 2.75 5.60
CA LEU A 62 4.35 2.69 4.90
C LEU A 62 4.49 1.91 3.60
N ASN A 63 3.72 0.84 3.48
CA ASN A 63 3.66 0.01 2.31
C ASN A 63 2.40 0.32 1.48
N ILE A 64 2.56 0.24 0.17
CA ILE A 64 1.51 0.45 -0.80
C ILE A 64 1.39 -0.81 -1.65
N ILE A 65 0.21 -1.41 -1.67
CA ILE A 65 -0.10 -2.50 -2.57
C ILE A 65 -0.45 -1.91 -3.92
N VAL A 66 0.27 -2.34 -4.95
CA VAL A 66 0.01 -1.96 -6.35
C VAL A 66 -0.63 -3.13 -7.05
N ARG A 67 -1.77 -2.89 -7.69
CA ARG A 67 -2.50 -3.87 -8.49
C ARG A 67 -2.67 -3.36 -9.91
N LYS A 68 -2.83 -4.27 -10.87
CA LYS A 68 -3.31 -3.89 -12.20
C LYS A 68 -4.77 -3.48 -12.09
N ASN A 69 -5.16 -2.41 -12.76
CA ASN A 69 -6.51 -1.86 -12.68
C ASN A 69 -7.60 -2.93 -12.83
N GLY A 70 -8.56 -2.93 -11.91
CA GLY A 70 -9.66 -3.87 -11.84
C GLY A 70 -9.28 -5.31 -11.49
N LYS A 71 -8.04 -5.56 -10.99
CA LYS A 71 -7.59 -6.87 -10.51
C LYS A 71 -7.38 -6.87 -9.01
N SER A 72 -7.76 -7.96 -8.36
CA SER A 72 -7.54 -8.15 -6.91
C SER A 72 -6.13 -8.65 -6.57
N GLU A 73 -5.42 -9.22 -7.54
CA GLU A 73 -4.08 -9.78 -7.36
C GLU A 73 -3.04 -8.69 -7.08
N THR A 74 -2.23 -8.89 -6.06
CA THR A 74 -1.11 -7.99 -5.74
C THR A 74 0.00 -8.17 -6.76
N LEU A 75 0.28 -7.11 -7.51
CA LEU A 75 1.39 -7.09 -8.47
C LEU A 75 2.71 -6.77 -7.79
N ASN A 76 2.72 -5.79 -6.88
CA ASN A 76 3.91 -5.34 -6.18
C ASN A 76 3.54 -4.71 -4.84
N LEU A 77 4.48 -4.79 -3.89
CA LEU A 77 4.42 -4.06 -2.63
C LEU A 77 5.50 -2.96 -2.67
N GLN A 78 5.08 -1.72 -2.90
CA GLN A 78 5.96 -0.56 -3.02
C GLN A 78 6.06 0.19 -1.69
N LYS A 79 7.27 0.60 -1.30
CA LYS A 79 7.46 1.44 -0.11
C LYS A 79 7.23 2.92 -0.42
N ASN A 80 6.70 3.65 0.55
CA ASN A 80 6.64 5.10 0.50
C ASN A 80 8.03 5.72 0.27
N GLY A 81 8.10 6.77 -0.55
CA GLY A 81 9.37 7.43 -0.91
C GLY A 81 10.21 6.68 -1.93
N THR A 82 9.71 5.60 -2.54
CA THR A 82 10.42 4.87 -3.59
C THR A 82 9.82 5.12 -4.96
N LYS A 83 10.69 5.14 -5.98
CA LYS A 83 10.32 5.26 -7.39
C LYS A 83 10.52 3.90 -8.07
N VAL A 84 9.44 3.31 -8.57
CA VAL A 84 9.44 1.97 -9.17
C VAL A 84 8.98 2.03 -10.62
N LYS A 85 9.56 1.20 -11.47
CA LYS A 85 9.26 1.12 -12.90
C LYS A 85 8.18 0.08 -13.16
N TYR A 86 7.14 0.47 -13.92
CA TYR A 86 6.03 -0.39 -14.33
C TYR A 86 5.82 -0.32 -15.85
N LEU A 87 5.17 -1.32 -16.41
CA LEU A 87 4.66 -1.23 -17.78
C LEU A 87 3.62 -0.12 -17.89
N VAL A 88 3.51 0.47 -19.06
CA VAL A 88 2.46 1.45 -19.38
C VAL A 88 1.09 0.83 -19.15
N GLY A 89 0.20 1.56 -18.49
CA GLY A 89 -1.16 1.12 -18.19
C GLY A 89 -1.75 1.77 -16.95
N LYS A 90 -2.92 1.27 -16.55
CA LYS A 90 -3.64 1.72 -15.36
C LYS A 90 -3.44 0.76 -14.20
N TYR A 91 -3.31 1.33 -13.01
CA TYR A 91 -3.04 0.62 -11.76
C TYR A 91 -3.93 1.14 -10.64
N ASP A 92 -4.23 0.26 -9.68
CA ASP A 92 -4.96 0.58 -8.47
C ASP A 92 -3.99 0.46 -7.28
N LEU A 93 -4.04 1.44 -6.39
CA LEU A 93 -3.17 1.55 -5.23
C LEU A 93 -4.00 1.39 -3.96
N GLU A 94 -3.51 0.56 -3.03
CA GLU A 94 -4.02 0.47 -1.67
C GLU A 94 -2.90 0.84 -0.69
N ILE A 95 -3.04 1.99 -0.07
CA ILE A 95 -2.08 2.52 0.90
C ILE A 95 -2.44 1.96 2.27
N LEU A 96 -1.50 1.24 2.90
CA LEU A 96 -1.72 0.54 4.17
C LEU A 96 -1.60 1.49 5.37
N SER A 97 -2.26 2.64 5.30
CA SER A 97 -2.39 3.61 6.38
C SER A 97 -3.61 3.31 7.28
N ILE A 98 -3.82 4.11 8.31
CA ILE A 98 -5.02 4.08 9.16
C ILE A 98 -5.80 5.39 8.98
N PRO A 99 -7.01 5.34 8.39
CA PRO A 99 -7.60 4.26 7.61
C PRO A 99 -6.81 3.99 6.31
N ARG A 100 -7.07 2.85 5.67
CA ARG A 100 -6.54 2.58 4.33
C ARG A 100 -7.05 3.59 3.32
N VAL A 101 -6.18 3.96 2.39
CA VAL A 101 -6.53 4.86 1.29
C VAL A 101 -6.44 4.09 -0.02
N TYR A 102 -7.46 4.22 -0.85
CA TYR A 102 -7.54 3.60 -2.17
C TYR A 102 -7.47 4.68 -3.23
N ILE A 103 -6.63 4.49 -4.24
CA ILE A 103 -6.50 5.38 -5.40
C ILE A 103 -6.60 4.49 -6.63
N GLU A 104 -7.66 4.66 -7.38
CA GLU A 104 -7.95 3.85 -8.57
C GLU A 104 -7.55 4.59 -9.85
N ASP A 105 -7.42 3.84 -10.95
CA ASP A 105 -7.16 4.38 -12.29
C ASP A 105 -5.86 5.19 -12.44
N VAL A 106 -4.83 4.90 -11.65
CA VAL A 106 -3.54 5.59 -11.75
C VAL A 106 -2.87 5.25 -13.07
N GLN A 107 -2.77 6.24 -13.96
CA GLN A 107 -2.18 6.09 -15.28
C GLN A 107 -0.65 6.21 -15.21
N ILE A 108 0.04 5.23 -15.79
CA ILE A 108 1.51 5.27 -16.01
C ILE A 108 1.77 5.32 -17.51
N ASP A 109 2.45 6.38 -17.96
CA ASP A 109 2.80 6.60 -19.36
C ASP A 109 4.27 6.36 -19.63
N GLN A 110 4.59 6.06 -20.89
CA GLN A 110 5.94 5.72 -21.33
C GLN A 110 6.93 6.84 -21.04
N SER A 111 8.07 6.48 -20.45
CA SER A 111 9.21 7.39 -20.17
C SER A 111 8.88 8.57 -19.26
N THR A 112 7.72 8.55 -18.59
CA THR A 112 7.30 9.59 -17.63
C THR A 112 7.35 9.09 -16.20
N THR A 113 7.17 10.00 -15.24
CA THR A 113 6.97 9.67 -13.83
C THR A 113 5.60 10.15 -13.39
N THR A 114 4.74 9.23 -13.00
CA THR A 114 3.48 9.53 -12.32
C THR A 114 3.78 9.71 -10.84
N ASN A 115 3.46 10.90 -10.31
CA ASN A 115 3.66 11.21 -8.89
C ASN A 115 2.33 11.16 -8.15
N ILE A 116 2.30 10.38 -7.06
CA ILE A 116 1.17 10.27 -6.14
C ILE A 116 1.62 10.80 -4.79
N GLU A 117 0.89 11.77 -4.28
CA GLU A 117 1.12 12.35 -2.97
C GLU A 117 0.08 11.87 -1.97
N ILE A 118 0.55 11.22 -0.88
CA ILE A 118 -0.28 10.76 0.22
C ILE A 118 -0.42 11.93 1.21
N PRO A 119 -1.62 12.25 1.72
CA PRO A 119 -1.78 13.29 2.72
C PRO A 119 -0.88 13.06 3.94
N ARG A 120 -0.26 14.12 4.44
CA ARG A 120 0.57 14.05 5.64
C ARG A 120 -0.28 13.59 6.83
N PRO A 121 0.08 12.50 7.54
CA PRO A 121 -0.70 12.00 8.66
C PRO A 121 -0.59 12.91 9.90
N GLY A 122 -1.46 12.68 10.86
CA GLY A 122 -1.32 13.15 12.22
C GLY A 122 -1.11 12.01 13.20
N ILE A 123 -0.89 12.33 14.48
CA ILE A 123 -0.69 11.37 15.56
C ILE A 123 -1.87 11.43 16.51
N ALA A 124 -2.52 10.29 16.73
CA ALA A 124 -3.55 10.12 17.76
C ALA A 124 -2.93 9.44 18.99
N ASN A 125 -2.87 10.16 20.12
CA ASN A 125 -2.35 9.66 21.40
C ASN A 125 -3.51 9.30 22.31
N PHE A 126 -3.80 8.02 22.45
CA PHE A 126 -4.85 7.52 23.32
C PHE A 126 -4.37 7.32 24.74
N SER A 127 -5.19 7.75 25.71
CA SER A 127 -5.01 7.48 27.14
C SER A 127 -6.29 6.83 27.67
N LEU A 128 -6.18 5.61 28.17
CA LEU A 128 -7.28 4.77 28.64
C LEU A 128 -7.22 4.67 30.17
N ALA A 129 -8.38 4.55 30.83
CA ALA A 129 -8.46 4.39 32.29
C ALA A 129 -7.81 3.07 32.77
N SER A 130 -8.00 2.00 32.00
CA SER A 130 -7.49 0.67 32.28
C SER A 130 -7.36 -0.12 30.98
N SER A 131 -6.94 -1.38 31.05
CA SER A 131 -7.06 -2.30 29.92
C SER A 131 -8.53 -2.52 29.55
N GLY A 132 -8.82 -2.65 28.24
CA GLY A 132 -10.21 -2.77 27.78
C GLY A 132 -10.34 -2.94 26.28
N PHE A 133 -11.56 -2.86 25.79
CA PHE A 133 -11.91 -3.02 24.39
C PHE A 133 -12.16 -1.65 23.76
N GLY A 134 -11.36 -1.27 22.81
CA GLY A 134 -11.48 -0.01 22.08
C GLY A 134 -11.56 -0.24 20.59
N SER A 135 -12.51 0.41 19.92
CA SER A 135 -12.65 0.38 18.47
C SER A 135 -12.68 1.79 17.91
N LEU A 136 -11.99 1.98 16.79
CA LEU A 136 -11.93 3.25 16.07
C LEU A 136 -12.75 3.15 14.79
N TYR A 137 -13.46 4.22 14.52
CA TYR A 137 -14.30 4.39 13.34
C TYR A 137 -13.92 5.69 12.64
N ILE A 138 -13.94 5.67 11.30
CA ILE A 138 -13.98 6.89 10.51
C ILE A 138 -15.44 7.33 10.38
N GLU A 139 -15.71 8.61 10.60
CA GLU A 139 -17.04 9.21 10.52
C GLU A 139 -17.09 10.18 9.35
N THR A 140 -17.98 9.93 8.40
CA THR A 140 -18.31 10.82 7.30
C THR A 140 -19.73 11.37 7.51
N ALA A 141 -20.22 12.25 6.63
CA ALA A 141 -21.58 12.79 6.73
C ALA A 141 -22.65 11.69 6.80
N ASP A 142 -22.44 10.59 6.04
CA ASP A 142 -23.47 9.57 5.85
C ASP A 142 -23.11 8.19 6.42
N THR A 143 -21.86 7.99 6.84
CA THR A 143 -21.38 6.65 7.25
C THR A 143 -20.46 6.69 8.45
N ILE A 144 -20.52 5.61 9.23
CA ILE A 144 -19.56 5.29 10.28
C ILE A 144 -18.98 3.91 9.93
N GLN A 145 -17.69 3.88 9.63
CA GLN A 145 -17.01 2.65 9.25
C GLN A 145 -15.91 2.30 10.26
N TRP A 146 -15.90 1.05 10.72
CA TRP A 146 -14.81 0.53 11.55
C TRP A 146 -13.48 0.53 10.77
N ILE A 147 -12.39 0.93 11.46
CA ILE A 147 -11.07 1.03 10.85
C ILE A 147 -9.97 0.31 11.65
N TYR A 148 -10.10 0.26 13.00
CA TYR A 148 -9.02 -0.27 13.83
C TYR A 148 -9.53 -0.66 15.22
N ASN A 149 -8.90 -1.65 15.86
CA ASN A 149 -9.09 -1.94 17.29
C ASN A 149 -7.84 -1.54 18.06
N LEU A 150 -8.04 -0.82 19.17
CA LEU A 150 -6.96 -0.53 20.11
C LEU A 150 -6.48 -1.82 20.76
N ASP A 151 -5.20 -1.87 21.14
CA ASP A 151 -4.66 -2.98 21.91
C ASP A 151 -5.36 -3.05 23.27
N GLN A 152 -5.84 -4.23 23.61
CA GLN A 152 -6.67 -4.44 24.80
C GLN A 152 -5.87 -4.42 26.12
N THR A 153 -4.55 -4.54 26.03
CA THR A 153 -3.63 -4.61 27.18
C THR A 153 -3.02 -3.27 27.52
N GLU A 154 -2.87 -2.41 26.51
CA GLU A 154 -2.20 -1.12 26.63
C GLU A 154 -3.15 0.00 27.09
N THR A 155 -2.70 0.79 28.06
CA THR A 155 -3.44 1.96 28.53
C THR A 155 -3.02 3.26 27.84
N ARG A 156 -1.91 3.22 27.08
CA ARG A 156 -1.40 4.33 26.28
C ARG A 156 -0.98 3.81 24.93
N GLN A 157 -1.55 4.36 23.87
CA GLN A 157 -1.27 3.96 22.50
C GLN A 157 -1.14 5.18 21.60
N SER A 158 -0.19 5.15 20.67
CA SER A 158 -0.03 6.20 19.67
C SER A 158 -0.20 5.59 18.28
N LEU A 159 -1.13 6.15 17.49
CA LEU A 159 -1.40 5.71 16.13
C LEU A 159 -1.12 6.85 15.15
N ILE A 160 -0.47 6.51 14.05
CA ILE A 160 -0.30 7.41 12.90
C ILE A 160 -1.54 7.25 12.02
N MET A 161 -2.31 8.33 11.87
CA MET A 161 -3.61 8.28 11.21
C MET A 161 -3.70 9.34 10.10
N GLN A 162 -4.46 9.03 9.06
CA GLN A 162 -4.80 10.01 8.03
C GLN A 162 -5.63 11.15 8.63
N PRO A 163 -5.56 12.37 8.07
CA PRO A 163 -6.45 13.45 8.47
C PRO A 163 -7.93 13.05 8.26
N GLY A 164 -8.78 13.40 9.24
CA GLY A 164 -10.20 13.04 9.16
C GLY A 164 -10.92 13.18 10.49
N ASN A 165 -12.23 12.87 10.46
CA ASN A 165 -13.08 12.83 11.64
C ASN A 165 -13.28 11.38 12.07
N TYR A 166 -13.11 11.16 13.35
CA TYR A 166 -13.07 9.81 13.91
C TYR A 166 -13.94 9.71 15.16
N ARG A 167 -14.30 8.50 15.46
CA ARG A 167 -15.03 8.12 16.66
C ARG A 167 -14.32 6.96 17.35
N ALA A 168 -14.03 7.11 18.63
CA ALA A 168 -13.51 6.05 19.48
C ALA A 168 -14.61 5.55 20.41
N VAL A 169 -14.85 4.25 20.39
CA VAL A 169 -15.75 3.59 21.34
C VAL A 169 -14.89 2.67 22.21
N TYR A 170 -14.94 2.90 23.54
CA TYR A 170 -14.10 2.17 24.48
C TYR A 170 -14.89 1.72 25.69
N ARG A 171 -14.59 0.50 26.19
CA ARG A 171 -15.11 -0.06 27.44
C ARG A 171 -14.02 -0.78 28.20
N ALA A 172 -13.84 -0.41 29.47
CA ALA A 172 -12.89 -1.07 30.36
C ALA A 172 -13.27 -2.56 30.58
N LYS A 173 -12.27 -3.43 30.65
CA LYS A 173 -12.47 -4.89 30.73
C LYS A 173 -13.29 -5.33 31.95
N ASN A 174 -13.14 -4.62 33.07
CA ASN A 174 -13.81 -4.96 34.34
C ASN A 174 -15.22 -4.34 34.48
N THR A 175 -15.70 -3.66 33.44
CA THR A 175 -16.99 -2.95 33.50
C THR A 175 -18.10 -3.87 32.97
N LYS A 176 -19.04 -4.25 33.86
CA LYS A 176 -20.13 -5.16 33.52
C LYS A 176 -21.31 -4.50 32.79
N GLN A 177 -21.53 -3.20 32.97
CA GLN A 177 -22.67 -2.49 32.40
C GLN A 177 -22.29 -1.67 31.17
N THR A 178 -23.14 -1.69 30.14
CA THR A 178 -22.93 -0.96 28.87
C THR A 178 -22.96 0.54 29.03
N ILE A 179 -23.61 1.07 30.09
CA ILE A 179 -23.68 2.50 30.41
C ILE A 179 -22.30 3.15 30.60
N TYR A 180 -21.28 2.36 30.92
CA TYR A 180 -19.89 2.83 31.06
C TYR A 180 -19.08 2.73 29.77
N THR A 181 -19.74 2.57 28.62
CA THR A 181 -19.07 2.67 27.32
C THR A 181 -18.82 4.12 26.99
N ILE A 182 -17.57 4.45 26.76
CA ILE A 182 -17.14 5.79 26.36
C ILE A 182 -17.21 5.89 24.86
N ASP A 183 -17.87 6.92 24.37
CA ASP A 183 -18.02 7.24 22.97
C ASP A 183 -17.48 8.66 22.76
N LYS A 184 -16.40 8.80 22.02
CA LYS A 184 -15.72 10.07 21.83
C LYS A 184 -15.39 10.33 20.37
N ARG A 185 -15.86 11.47 19.87
CA ARG A 185 -15.46 12.01 18.56
C ARG A 185 -14.20 12.84 18.68
N PHE A 186 -13.35 12.76 17.67
CA PHE A 186 -12.13 13.55 17.57
C PHE A 186 -11.74 13.76 16.10
N THR A 187 -10.92 14.77 15.83
CA THR A 187 -10.45 15.11 14.50
C THR A 187 -8.93 15.03 14.45
N ILE A 188 -8.38 14.34 13.48
CA ILE A 188 -6.95 14.37 13.19
C ILE A 188 -6.70 15.37 12.06
N LYS A 189 -5.82 16.33 12.30
CA LYS A 189 -5.37 17.29 11.30
C LYS A 189 -3.99 16.88 10.77
N SER A 190 -3.73 17.23 9.52
CA SER A 190 -2.42 16.97 8.87
C SER A 190 -1.26 17.49 9.72
N GLY A 191 -0.28 16.65 9.98
CA GLY A 191 0.93 16.98 10.73
C GLY A 191 0.73 17.32 12.21
N SER A 192 -0.48 17.18 12.76
CA SER A 192 -0.79 17.48 14.16
C SER A 192 -0.68 16.27 15.06
N SER A 193 -0.55 16.53 16.38
CA SER A 193 -0.65 15.50 17.41
C SER A 193 -1.85 15.80 18.29
N GLN A 194 -2.76 14.84 18.42
CA GLN A 194 -4.00 14.96 19.19
C GLN A 194 -4.00 13.99 20.35
N LYS A 195 -4.30 14.48 21.57
CA LYS A 195 -4.52 13.65 22.76
C LYS A 195 -5.99 13.27 22.88
N ILE A 196 -6.27 11.99 22.98
CA ILE A 196 -7.62 11.42 23.13
C ILE A 196 -7.69 10.69 24.46
N ILE A 197 -8.52 11.19 25.36
CA ILE A 197 -8.70 10.66 26.71
C ILE A 197 -10.01 9.86 26.73
N LEU A 198 -9.94 8.58 27.12
CA LEU A 198 -11.06 7.64 27.17
C LEU A 198 -11.24 7.14 28.63
N TYR A 199 -11.61 8.07 29.51
CA TYR A 199 -12.02 7.83 30.90
C TYR A 199 -12.83 9.00 31.42
#